data_9d3414b4cbd370be664e6402d17f894b
#
_entry.id   9d3414b4cbd370be664e6402d17f894b
#
_cell.length_a   1.000
_cell.length_b   1.000
_cell.length_c   1.000
_cell.angle_alpha   90.00
_cell.angle_beta   90.00
_cell.angle_gamma   90.00
#
_symmetry.space_group_name_H-M   'P 1'
#
loop_
_entity.id
_entity.type
_entity.pdbx_description
1 polymer ?
#
loop_
_entity_poly.entity_id
_entity_poly.type
_entity_poly.pdbx_seq_one_letter_code
_entity_poly.pdbx_strand_id
1 'polypeptide(L)'
;MLELFTDFNLLFQCEKPFFRKIKSEVEILLINLTMNFMKTSYIRSTSPLNFKPDKTSEYLPTEDVYLGMAAHKSLQTLQSDLSTKADECEVKVIFECTHKLYVDAVKQIKQQFLFADKLLTLCEILGPTKSLDIGALGLLQKILLRYSAPL
;
A
#
# COMPACT_ATOMS: atom_id res chain seq x y z
N MET A 1 -7.60 -6.89 -5.44
CA MET A 1 -7.55 -5.55 -4.78
C MET A 1 -8.44 -5.47 -3.55
N LEU A 2 -9.74 -5.81 -3.63
CA LEU A 2 -10.66 -5.75 -2.49
C LEU A 2 -10.14 -6.56 -1.28
N GLU A 3 -9.57 -7.74 -1.49
CA GLU A 3 -8.99 -8.58 -0.43
C GLU A 3 -7.90 -7.85 0.36
N LEU A 4 -6.98 -7.15 -0.31
CA LEU A 4 -5.91 -6.40 0.35
C LEU A 4 -6.45 -5.31 1.29
N PHE A 5 -7.49 -4.61 0.85
CA PHE A 5 -8.14 -3.60 1.70
C PHE A 5 -8.98 -4.23 2.81
N THR A 6 -9.60 -5.36 2.55
CA THR A 6 -10.37 -6.10 3.58
C THR A 6 -9.45 -6.58 4.68
N ASP A 7 -8.33 -7.21 4.35
CA ASP A 7 -7.35 -7.68 5.33
C ASP A 7 -6.77 -6.51 6.14
N PHE A 8 -6.44 -5.40 5.46
CA PHE A 8 -5.98 -4.19 6.12
C PHE A 8 -7.04 -3.61 7.07
N ASN A 9 -8.31 -3.54 6.66
CA ASN A 9 -9.40 -3.06 7.51
C ASN A 9 -9.65 -3.97 8.72
N LEU A 10 -9.53 -5.30 8.56
CA LEU A 10 -9.67 -6.24 9.66
C LEU A 10 -8.62 -6.00 10.76
N LEU A 11 -7.42 -5.54 10.40
CA LEU A 11 -6.39 -5.19 11.38
C LEU A 11 -6.81 -4.03 12.29
N PHE A 12 -7.60 -3.07 11.79
CA PHE A 12 -8.12 -1.96 12.60
C PHE A 12 -9.28 -2.37 13.51
N GLN A 13 -9.94 -3.49 13.22
CA GLN A 13 -11.05 -4.01 14.02
C GLN A 13 -10.58 -4.92 15.16
N CYS A 14 -9.27 -5.21 15.26
CA CYS A 14 -8.72 -6.00 16.34
C CYS A 14 -8.70 -5.20 17.65
N GLU A 15 -9.12 -5.80 18.76
CA GLU A 15 -9.09 -5.21 20.11
C GLU A 15 -7.66 -4.95 20.64
N LYS A 16 -6.63 -5.46 19.94
CA LYS A 16 -5.24 -5.27 20.34
C LYS A 16 -4.70 -3.92 19.89
N PRO A 17 -3.85 -3.24 20.68
CA PRO A 17 -3.28 -1.94 20.31
C PRO A 17 -2.44 -2.04 19.03
N PHE A 18 -3.04 -1.61 17.93
CA PHE A 18 -2.50 -1.70 16.57
C PHE A 18 -1.47 -0.60 16.22
N PHE A 19 -1.47 0.50 16.99
CA PHE A 19 -0.66 1.69 16.72
C PHE A 19 0.82 1.42 16.45
N ARG A 20 1.39 0.39 17.09
CA ARG A 20 2.81 0.00 16.91
C ARG A 20 3.13 -0.57 15.55
N LYS A 21 2.14 -1.17 14.90
CA LYS A 21 2.31 -1.87 13.61
C LYS A 21 1.80 -1.07 12.43
N ILE A 22 1.07 0.02 12.67
CA ILE A 22 0.34 0.73 11.62
C ILE A 22 1.25 1.15 10.46
N LYS A 23 2.45 1.64 10.75
CA LYS A 23 3.41 2.05 9.73
C LYS A 23 3.90 0.88 8.89
N SER A 24 4.32 -0.22 9.55
CA SER A 24 4.79 -1.43 8.85
C SER A 24 3.68 -2.07 8.02
N GLU A 25 2.45 -2.09 8.51
CA GLU A 25 1.31 -2.64 7.76
C GLU A 25 0.93 -1.77 6.55
N VAL A 26 1.01 -0.45 6.68
CA VAL A 26 0.80 0.46 5.55
C VAL A 26 1.94 0.33 4.52
N GLU A 27 3.19 0.15 4.95
CA GLU A 27 4.31 -0.13 4.05
C GLU A 27 4.10 -1.45 3.28
N ILE A 28 3.63 -2.50 3.95
CA ILE A 28 3.28 -3.79 3.32
C ILE A 28 2.13 -3.60 2.31
N LEU A 29 1.09 -2.85 2.68
CA LEU A 29 -0.02 -2.56 1.78
C LEU A 29 0.45 -1.80 0.53
N LEU A 30 1.33 -0.79 0.69
CA LEU A 30 1.91 -0.05 -0.43
C LEU A 30 2.73 -0.96 -1.35
N ILE A 31 3.55 -1.87 -0.79
CA ILE A 31 4.31 -2.84 -1.58
C ILE A 31 3.35 -3.73 -2.38
N ASN A 32 2.36 -4.33 -1.71
CA ASN A 32 1.42 -5.25 -2.33
C ASN A 32 0.60 -4.57 -3.44
N LEU A 33 0.15 -3.33 -3.25
CA LEU A 33 -0.54 -2.58 -4.29
C LEU A 33 0.39 -2.25 -5.47
N THR A 34 1.62 -1.81 -5.18
CA THR A 34 2.59 -1.40 -6.20
C THR A 34 3.07 -2.58 -7.05
N MET A 35 3.18 -3.77 -6.47
CA MET A 35 3.56 -5.00 -7.19
C MET A 35 2.58 -5.37 -8.31
N ASN A 36 1.35 -4.89 -8.27
CA ASN A 36 0.34 -5.23 -9.26
C ASN A 36 0.47 -4.44 -10.58
N PHE A 37 1.27 -3.34 -10.60
CA PHE A 37 1.39 -2.49 -11.78
C PHE A 37 2.79 -1.93 -12.05
N MET A 38 3.76 -2.16 -11.15
CA MET A 38 5.15 -1.69 -11.32
C MET A 38 6.15 -2.84 -11.34
N LYS A 39 7.30 -2.58 -11.99
CA LYS A 39 8.39 -3.54 -12.10
C LYS A 39 8.98 -3.92 -10.74
N THR A 40 9.19 -5.20 -10.52
CA THR A 40 9.77 -5.74 -9.28
C THR A 40 11.17 -5.16 -8.99
N SER A 41 11.95 -4.85 -10.01
CA SER A 41 13.27 -4.21 -9.87
C SER A 41 13.17 -2.85 -9.19
N TYR A 42 12.20 -2.03 -9.57
CA TYR A 42 11.93 -0.73 -8.96
C TYR A 42 11.50 -0.87 -7.50
N ILE A 43 10.59 -1.80 -7.22
CA ILE A 43 10.08 -2.04 -5.86
C ILE A 43 11.19 -2.48 -4.92
N ARG A 44 12.10 -3.35 -5.38
CA ARG A 44 13.24 -3.83 -4.57
C ARG A 44 14.29 -2.75 -4.32
N SER A 45 14.44 -1.81 -5.23
CA SER A 45 15.46 -0.75 -5.13
C SER A 45 14.98 0.50 -4.39
N THR A 46 13.68 0.61 -4.12
CA THR A 46 13.08 1.83 -3.58
C THR A 46 12.33 1.52 -2.29
N SER A 47 12.52 2.35 -1.26
CA SER A 47 11.70 2.22 -0.03
C SER A 47 10.23 2.49 -0.34
N PRO A 48 9.28 1.75 0.30
CA PRO A 48 7.84 1.91 0.08
C PRO A 48 7.35 3.35 0.23
N LEU A 49 7.91 4.08 1.17
CA LEU A 49 7.57 5.49 1.42
C LEU A 49 7.96 6.41 0.25
N ASN A 50 8.99 6.01 -0.51
CA ASN A 50 9.53 6.77 -1.64
C ASN A 50 8.97 6.33 -2.99
N PHE A 51 8.04 5.37 -3.04
CA PHE A 51 7.40 4.98 -4.28
C PHE A 51 6.74 6.18 -4.96
N LYS A 52 7.04 6.35 -6.24
CA LYS A 52 6.44 7.37 -7.10
C LYS A 52 5.49 6.68 -8.06
N PRO A 53 4.18 6.65 -7.73
CA PRO A 53 3.19 5.94 -8.56
C PRO A 53 3.04 6.54 -9.96
N ASP A 54 3.51 7.76 -10.20
CA ASP A 54 3.48 8.43 -11.51
C ASP A 54 4.70 8.14 -12.40
N LYS A 55 5.64 7.31 -11.94
CA LYS A 55 6.86 7.00 -12.72
C LYS A 55 6.55 5.98 -13.81
N THR A 56 6.06 6.46 -14.95
CA THR A 56 5.62 5.63 -16.09
C THR A 56 6.69 4.69 -16.64
N SER A 57 7.98 5.05 -16.56
CA SER A 57 9.10 4.20 -16.99
C SER A 57 9.22 2.89 -16.21
N GLU A 58 8.64 2.83 -15.02
CA GLU A 58 8.68 1.67 -14.13
C GLU A 58 7.38 0.86 -14.15
N TYR A 59 6.43 1.21 -14.99
CA TYR A 59 5.20 0.45 -15.12
C TYR A 59 5.46 -0.90 -15.80
N LEU A 60 4.66 -1.88 -15.42
CA LEU A 60 4.51 -3.11 -16.16
C LEU A 60 3.83 -2.83 -17.52
N PRO A 61 4.03 -3.69 -18.52
CA PRO A 61 3.18 -3.70 -19.71
C PRO A 61 1.71 -3.77 -19.31
N THR A 62 0.84 -3.15 -20.08
CA THR A 62 -0.60 -3.04 -19.74
C THR A 62 -1.23 -4.42 -19.53
N GLU A 63 -0.85 -5.42 -20.33
CA GLU A 63 -1.30 -6.80 -20.25
C GLU A 63 -0.85 -7.55 -19.00
N ASP A 64 0.23 -7.09 -18.36
CA ASP A 64 0.80 -7.70 -17.16
C ASP A 64 0.25 -7.10 -15.85
N VAL A 65 -0.60 -6.08 -15.95
CA VAL A 65 -1.28 -5.49 -14.78
C VAL A 65 -2.20 -6.52 -14.15
N TYR A 66 -2.05 -6.76 -12.86
CA TYR A 66 -2.83 -7.76 -12.14
C TYR A 66 -4.28 -7.34 -11.94
N LEU A 67 -5.21 -8.05 -12.54
CA LEU A 67 -6.65 -7.79 -12.41
C LEU A 67 -7.32 -8.55 -11.26
N GLY A 68 -6.64 -9.57 -10.73
CA GLY A 68 -7.21 -10.56 -9.82
C GLY A 68 -7.48 -11.89 -10.52
N MET A 69 -7.33 -12.99 -9.78
CA MET A 69 -7.46 -14.36 -10.34
C MET A 69 -8.78 -14.61 -11.05
N ALA A 70 -9.90 -14.17 -10.44
CA ALA A 70 -11.23 -14.37 -10.99
C ALA A 70 -11.43 -13.58 -12.31
N ALA A 71 -11.00 -12.31 -12.33
CA ALA A 71 -11.10 -11.46 -13.50
C ALA A 71 -10.23 -11.97 -14.65
N HIS A 72 -8.99 -12.39 -14.36
CA HIS A 72 -8.09 -12.99 -15.36
C HIS A 72 -8.71 -14.24 -16.00
N LYS A 73 -9.26 -15.14 -15.17
CA LYS A 73 -9.92 -16.36 -15.64
C LYS A 73 -11.15 -16.04 -16.50
N SER A 74 -11.96 -15.08 -16.09
CA SER A 74 -13.13 -14.64 -16.87
C SER A 74 -12.74 -14.05 -18.22
N LEU A 75 -11.69 -13.22 -18.28
CA LEU A 75 -11.17 -12.66 -19.52
C LEU A 75 -10.61 -13.74 -20.45
N GLN A 76 -9.87 -14.72 -19.93
CA GLN A 76 -9.40 -15.85 -20.73
C GLN A 76 -10.56 -16.66 -21.33
N THR A 77 -11.62 -16.89 -20.56
CA THR A 77 -12.82 -17.58 -21.05
C THR A 77 -13.50 -16.78 -22.17
N LEU A 78 -13.69 -15.46 -22.00
CA LEU A 78 -14.29 -14.59 -22.99
C LEU A 78 -13.44 -14.50 -24.28
N GLN A 79 -12.12 -14.51 -24.17
CA GLN A 79 -11.23 -14.49 -25.33
C GLN A 79 -11.20 -15.84 -26.09
N SER A 80 -11.41 -16.96 -25.39
CA SER A 80 -11.47 -18.30 -25.99
C SER A 80 -12.82 -18.62 -26.62
N ASP A 81 -13.86 -17.92 -26.25
CA ASP A 81 -15.22 -18.16 -26.77
C ASP A 81 -15.43 -17.44 -28.10
N LEU A 82 -15.45 -18.19 -29.19
CA LEU A 82 -15.59 -17.70 -30.56
C LEU A 82 -16.94 -16.95 -30.81
N SER A 83 -17.92 -17.16 -29.93
CA SER A 83 -19.25 -16.53 -30.03
C SER A 83 -19.32 -15.14 -29.36
N THR A 84 -18.43 -14.87 -28.41
CA THR A 84 -18.36 -13.61 -27.64
C THR A 84 -16.93 -13.10 -27.65
N LYS A 85 -16.38 -12.75 -28.81
CA LYS A 85 -15.09 -12.05 -28.86
C LYS A 85 -15.27 -10.71 -28.16
N ALA A 86 -14.81 -10.62 -26.91
CA ALA A 86 -14.60 -9.33 -26.29
C ALA A 86 -13.68 -8.53 -27.21
N ASP A 87 -14.09 -7.32 -27.58
CA ASP A 87 -13.29 -6.44 -28.42
C ASP A 87 -11.96 -6.20 -27.70
N GLU A 88 -10.85 -6.36 -28.42
CA GLU A 88 -9.50 -6.09 -27.87
C GLU A 88 -9.43 -4.69 -27.24
N CYS A 89 -10.23 -3.75 -27.76
CA CYS A 89 -10.37 -2.41 -27.23
C CYS A 89 -10.99 -2.41 -25.83
N GLU A 90 -12.04 -3.20 -25.60
CA GLU A 90 -12.70 -3.30 -24.30
C GLU A 90 -11.79 -3.93 -23.25
N VAL A 91 -11.07 -4.98 -23.62
CA VAL A 91 -10.09 -5.64 -22.74
C VAL A 91 -8.99 -4.66 -22.33
N LYS A 92 -8.47 -3.88 -23.28
CA LYS A 92 -7.46 -2.86 -23.01
C LYS A 92 -7.98 -1.79 -22.04
N VAL A 93 -9.22 -1.33 -22.21
CA VAL A 93 -9.86 -0.36 -21.31
C VAL A 93 -9.93 -0.90 -19.87
N ILE A 94 -10.25 -2.18 -19.69
CA ILE A 94 -10.29 -2.82 -18.36
C ILE A 94 -8.91 -2.74 -17.69
N PHE A 95 -7.84 -3.09 -18.40
CA PHE A 95 -6.48 -3.01 -17.88
C PHE A 95 -6.07 -1.56 -17.54
N GLU A 96 -6.37 -0.61 -18.40
CA GLU A 96 -6.07 0.81 -18.18
C GLU A 96 -6.83 1.37 -16.97
N CYS A 97 -8.11 1.05 -16.83
CA CYS A 97 -8.92 1.44 -15.67
C CYS A 97 -8.37 0.82 -14.37
N THR A 98 -7.99 -0.45 -14.41
CA THR A 98 -7.42 -1.14 -13.25
C THR A 98 -6.06 -0.56 -12.87
N HIS A 99 -5.22 -0.29 -13.86
CA HIS A 99 -3.93 0.38 -13.63
C HIS A 99 -4.12 1.74 -12.95
N LYS A 100 -5.03 2.57 -13.48
CA LYS A 100 -5.35 3.88 -12.89
C LYS A 100 -5.84 3.74 -11.46
N LEU A 101 -6.69 2.76 -11.18
CA LEU A 101 -7.20 2.50 -9.84
C LEU A 101 -6.06 2.18 -8.84
N TYR A 102 -5.07 1.37 -9.26
CA TYR A 102 -3.88 1.09 -8.42
C TYR A 102 -3.06 2.35 -8.15
N VAL A 103 -2.78 3.14 -9.20
CA VAL A 103 -2.03 4.40 -9.09
C VAL A 103 -2.72 5.35 -8.11
N ASP A 104 -4.04 5.54 -8.27
CA ASP A 104 -4.82 6.45 -7.43
C ASP A 104 -4.90 5.94 -5.97
N ALA A 105 -5.03 4.62 -5.76
CA ALA A 105 -5.01 4.03 -4.44
C ALA A 105 -3.68 4.28 -3.71
N VAL A 106 -2.55 4.06 -4.37
CA VAL A 106 -1.21 4.32 -3.81
C VAL A 106 -1.03 5.81 -3.49
N LYS A 107 -1.49 6.71 -4.37
CA LYS A 107 -1.46 8.17 -4.13
C LYS A 107 -2.26 8.55 -2.90
N GLN A 108 -3.48 8.07 -2.79
CA GLN A 108 -4.39 8.36 -1.68
C GLN A 108 -3.81 7.89 -0.35
N ILE A 109 -3.31 6.66 -0.28
CA ILE A 109 -2.67 6.15 0.93
C ILE A 109 -1.49 7.04 1.32
N LYS A 110 -0.63 7.41 0.37
CA LYS A 110 0.53 8.29 0.64
C LYS A 110 0.14 9.68 1.09
N GLN A 111 -0.97 10.23 0.63
CA GLN A 111 -1.47 11.54 1.04
C GLN A 111 -2.09 11.51 2.43
N GLN A 112 -2.82 10.44 2.75
CA GLN A 112 -3.52 10.31 4.03
C GLN A 112 -2.60 9.92 5.18
N PHE A 113 -1.58 9.10 4.90
CA PHE A 113 -0.61 8.70 5.90
C PHE A 113 0.56 9.68 5.95
N LEU A 114 0.61 10.48 7.00
CA LEU A 114 1.75 11.36 7.31
C LEU A 114 2.92 10.52 7.85
N PHE A 115 3.58 9.76 6.98
CA PHE A 115 4.71 8.89 7.34
C PHE A 115 5.87 9.64 8.00
N ALA A 116 5.97 10.94 7.78
CA ALA A 116 6.95 11.80 8.45
C ALA A 116 6.51 12.21 9.87
N ASP A 117 5.31 11.81 10.31
CA ASP A 117 4.86 12.12 11.66
C ASP A 117 5.72 11.39 12.68
N LYS A 118 6.35 12.18 13.54
CA LYS A 118 7.19 11.68 14.64
C LYS A 118 6.40 10.77 15.59
N LEU A 119 5.08 10.95 15.70
CA LEU A 119 4.21 10.11 16.52
C LEU A 119 4.18 8.66 16.04
N LEU A 120 4.11 8.42 14.72
CA LEU A 120 4.15 7.06 14.18
C LEU A 120 5.48 6.35 14.49
N THR A 121 6.58 7.07 14.37
CA THR A 121 7.91 6.52 14.72
C THR A 121 8.01 6.20 16.21
N LEU A 122 7.38 7.01 17.06
CA LEU A 122 7.36 6.78 18.51
C LEU A 122 6.46 5.62 18.92
N CYS A 123 5.32 5.43 18.23
CA CYS A 123 4.48 4.26 18.48
C CYS A 123 5.24 2.95 18.22
N GLU A 124 6.18 2.93 17.26
CA GLU A 124 7.07 1.78 17.04
C GLU A 124 8.05 1.54 18.21
N ILE A 125 8.54 2.62 18.84
CA ILE A 125 9.49 2.58 19.97
C ILE A 125 8.83 2.04 21.24
N LEU A 126 7.51 2.25 21.42
CA LEU A 126 6.74 1.71 22.54
C LEU A 126 6.58 0.17 22.49
N GLY A 127 7.17 -0.49 21.50
CA GLY A 127 7.21 -1.96 21.43
C GLY A 127 8.11 -2.58 22.51
N PRO A 128 7.74 -3.74 23.07
CA PRO A 128 8.49 -4.38 24.15
C PRO A 128 9.94 -4.75 23.77
N THR A 129 10.23 -4.87 22.48
CA THR A 129 11.58 -5.17 21.96
C THR A 129 12.47 -3.94 21.79
N LYS A 130 11.90 -2.73 21.72
CA LYS A 130 12.65 -1.47 21.52
C LYS A 130 12.59 -0.52 22.71
N SER A 131 11.78 -0.83 23.73
CA SER A 131 11.59 0.03 24.91
C SER A 131 12.83 0.15 25.82
N LEU A 132 13.88 -0.62 25.56
CA LEU A 132 15.15 -0.60 26.31
C LEU A 132 16.20 0.33 25.68
N ASP A 133 15.90 1.00 24.56
CA ASP A 133 16.83 1.93 23.94
C ASP A 133 16.75 3.31 24.62
N ILE A 134 17.87 3.75 25.21
CA ILE A 134 18.00 5.03 25.91
C ILE A 134 17.66 6.21 24.97
N GLY A 135 17.96 6.09 23.67
CA GLY A 135 17.59 7.08 22.68
C GLY A 135 16.07 7.22 22.48
N ALA A 136 15.34 6.12 22.61
CA ALA A 136 13.90 6.06 22.57
C ALA A 136 13.22 6.79 23.73
N LEU A 137 13.78 6.60 24.95
CA LEU A 137 13.31 7.29 26.16
C LEU A 137 13.48 8.81 26.06
N GLY A 138 14.60 9.29 25.50
CA GLY A 138 14.83 10.71 25.27
C GLY A 138 13.87 11.34 24.25
N LEU A 139 13.45 10.58 23.25
CA LEU A 139 12.42 11.01 22.28
C LEU A 139 11.03 11.05 22.93
N LEU A 140 10.66 10.06 23.72
CA LEU A 140 9.41 10.02 24.49
C LEU A 140 9.31 11.21 25.45
N GLN A 141 10.38 11.53 26.17
CA GLN A 141 10.42 12.68 27.07
C GLN A 141 10.19 14.00 26.32
N LYS A 142 10.83 14.21 25.17
CA LYS A 142 10.62 15.43 24.34
C LYS A 142 9.19 15.59 23.86
N ILE A 143 8.48 14.50 23.64
CA ILE A 143 7.09 14.54 23.17
C ILE A 143 6.12 14.74 24.31
N LEU A 144 6.29 14.03 25.42
CA LEU A 144 5.49 14.28 26.62
C LEU A 144 5.59 15.75 27.02
N LEU A 145 6.78 16.35 26.98
CA LEU A 145 6.97 17.78 27.24
C LEU A 145 6.26 18.69 26.23
N ARG A 146 6.13 18.28 24.97
CA ARG A 146 5.44 19.07 23.93
C ARG A 146 3.92 19.01 24.03
N TYR A 147 3.37 17.92 24.52
CA TYR A 147 1.92 17.71 24.65
C TYR A 147 1.41 17.96 26.08
N SER A 148 2.31 18.10 27.09
CA SER A 148 1.98 18.47 28.46
C SER A 148 2.07 19.98 28.71
N ALA A 149 2.42 20.80 27.71
CA ALA A 149 2.33 22.25 27.84
C ALA A 149 0.86 22.64 27.98
N PRO A 150 0.44 23.34 29.03
CA PRO A 150 -0.93 23.80 29.19
C PRO A 150 -1.30 24.73 28.03
N LEU A 151 -2.51 24.56 27.48
CA LEU A 151 -3.15 25.44 26.54
C LEU A 151 -3.26 26.88 27.09
#